data_76acac5f0ba63055cf11d7e1637fc99a
#
_entry.id   76acac5f0ba63055cf11d7e1637fc99a
#
_cell.length_a   1.000
_cell.length_b   1.000
_cell.length_c   1.000
_cell.angle_alpha   90.00
_cell.angle_beta   90.00
_cell.angle_gamma   90.00
#
_symmetry.space_group_name_H-M   'P 1'
#
loop_
_entity.id
_entity.type
_entity.pdbx_description
1 polymer ?
#
loop_
_entity_poly.entity_id
_entity_poly.type
_entity_poly.pdbx_seq_one_letter_code
_entity_poly.pdbx_strand_id
1 'polypeptide(L)'
;MPKDIFNFSAGPALIPQSVIEKIHSGLDDFHRGLSIVEVSHRSHAFKEYAKSSESSLRNLLSISDEYSILFLQGGATHQFALIPMNFSNNGVLDYLVTGAWSKKASEYANKVANVNIVSDSSSNNFTNVADPKKWNISDDPDYFFYCANETVHGLELHNPIESDSPVICDMSSTIASRPIDINKYDLVFAGAQKNLGIAGLTILIIKNKLLSDCNKELLPMFDYSAHAEEASMLNTSPVFAWYVSGLIFDWIAEQGGVGMMGKVNMEKSSLLYNYIDESSFYSNPVSKPYLSLIHI
;
A
#
# COMPACT_ATOMS: atom_id res chain seq x y z
N MET A 1 3.44 -28.57 -9.85
CA MET A 1 4.77 -28.91 -10.40
C MET A 1 5.77 -27.95 -9.80
N PRO A 2 6.97 -28.38 -9.38
CA PRO A 2 8.01 -27.43 -8.95
C PRO A 2 8.28 -26.49 -10.11
N LYS A 3 8.27 -25.19 -9.82
CA LYS A 3 8.62 -24.19 -10.83
C LYS A 3 10.15 -24.17 -10.92
N ASP A 4 10.70 -24.50 -12.07
CA ASP A 4 12.14 -24.36 -12.36
C ASP A 4 12.54 -22.86 -12.51
N ILE A 5 11.61 -21.95 -12.26
CA ILE A 5 11.78 -20.50 -12.41
C ILE A 5 11.69 -19.86 -11.05
N PHE A 6 12.74 -19.16 -10.64
CA PHE A 6 12.73 -18.29 -9.48
C PHE A 6 12.25 -16.89 -9.88
N ASN A 7 11.16 -16.44 -9.28
CA ASN A 7 10.61 -15.10 -9.51
C ASN A 7 10.96 -14.17 -8.32
N PHE A 8 11.81 -13.20 -8.56
CA PHE A 8 12.21 -12.16 -7.59
C PHE A 8 11.58 -10.79 -7.90
N SER A 9 10.50 -10.75 -8.70
CA SER A 9 9.82 -9.49 -9.03
C SER A 9 9.20 -8.87 -7.79
N ALA A 10 9.43 -7.56 -7.60
CA ALA A 10 8.86 -6.80 -6.49
C ALA A 10 7.32 -6.63 -6.61
N GLY A 11 6.81 -6.68 -7.83
CA GLY A 11 5.36 -6.60 -8.10
C GLY A 11 5.06 -6.53 -9.60
N PRO A 12 4.17 -7.39 -10.12
CA PRO A 12 3.45 -8.47 -9.41
C PRO A 12 4.39 -9.48 -8.76
N ALA A 13 4.19 -9.73 -7.46
CA ALA A 13 5.03 -10.62 -6.68
C ALA A 13 4.59 -12.09 -6.80
N LEU A 14 5.44 -13.00 -6.35
CA LEU A 14 5.13 -14.42 -6.30
C LEU A 14 3.99 -14.68 -5.31
N ILE A 15 2.96 -15.39 -5.77
CA ILE A 15 1.87 -15.89 -4.92
C ILE A 15 2.30 -17.23 -4.31
N PRO A 16 2.12 -17.44 -2.98
CA PRO A 16 2.41 -18.70 -2.32
C PRO A 16 1.66 -19.87 -2.94
N GLN A 17 2.31 -21.04 -3.04
CA GLN A 17 1.71 -22.21 -3.71
C GLN A 17 0.40 -22.65 -3.07
N SER A 18 0.30 -22.63 -1.73
CA SER A 18 -0.94 -22.97 -1.01
C SER A 18 -2.08 -22.00 -1.32
N VAL A 19 -1.77 -20.72 -1.57
CA VAL A 19 -2.78 -19.73 -2.02
C VAL A 19 -3.20 -20.01 -3.46
N ILE A 20 -2.27 -20.36 -4.34
CA ILE A 20 -2.60 -20.78 -5.73
C ILE A 20 -3.57 -21.97 -5.73
N GLU A 21 -3.38 -22.95 -4.85
CA GLU A 21 -4.27 -24.10 -4.70
C GLU A 21 -5.68 -23.70 -4.24
N LYS A 22 -5.77 -22.77 -3.26
CA LYS A 22 -7.05 -22.19 -2.81
C LYS A 22 -7.72 -21.38 -3.95
N ILE A 23 -6.95 -20.65 -4.77
CA ILE A 23 -7.47 -19.95 -5.95
C ILE A 23 -8.08 -20.94 -6.96
N HIS A 24 -7.38 -22.04 -7.27
CA HIS A 24 -7.92 -23.08 -8.15
C HIS A 24 -9.25 -23.64 -7.62
N SER A 25 -9.33 -23.96 -6.34
CA SER A 25 -10.58 -24.42 -5.72
C SER A 25 -11.72 -23.41 -5.86
N GLY A 26 -11.44 -22.12 -5.68
CA GLY A 26 -12.45 -21.07 -5.84
C GLY A 26 -12.84 -20.79 -7.30
N LEU A 27 -11.95 -21.10 -8.26
CA LEU A 27 -12.29 -21.08 -9.68
C LEU A 27 -13.21 -22.25 -10.05
N ASP A 28 -13.03 -23.40 -9.43
CA ASP A 28 -13.89 -24.58 -9.66
C ASP A 28 -15.24 -24.44 -8.96
N ASP A 29 -15.25 -24.08 -7.68
CA ASP A 29 -16.47 -23.87 -6.88
C ASP A 29 -16.18 -22.91 -5.71
N PHE A 30 -16.57 -21.64 -5.88
CA PHE A 30 -16.57 -20.68 -4.78
C PHE A 30 -17.85 -20.81 -3.93
N HIS A 31 -19.00 -21.01 -4.58
CA HIS A 31 -20.27 -21.14 -3.88
C HIS A 31 -21.29 -21.90 -4.74
N ARG A 32 -21.68 -23.11 -4.28
CA ARG A 32 -22.76 -23.94 -4.86
C ARG A 32 -22.61 -24.18 -6.37
N GLY A 33 -21.40 -24.48 -6.81
CA GLY A 33 -21.09 -24.74 -8.22
C GLY A 33 -20.77 -23.50 -9.05
N LEU A 34 -20.79 -22.30 -8.46
CA LEU A 34 -20.38 -21.06 -9.14
C LEU A 34 -18.92 -20.75 -8.87
N SER A 35 -18.18 -20.48 -9.92
CA SER A 35 -16.82 -19.96 -9.85
C SER A 35 -16.78 -18.55 -9.26
N ILE A 36 -15.71 -18.21 -8.54
CA ILE A 36 -15.50 -16.83 -8.02
C ILE A 36 -15.56 -15.77 -9.12
N VAL A 37 -15.20 -16.07 -10.36
CA VAL A 37 -15.26 -15.13 -11.49
C VAL A 37 -16.66 -14.93 -12.06
N GLU A 38 -17.62 -15.78 -11.68
CA GLU A 38 -19.02 -15.71 -12.09
C GLU A 38 -19.91 -15.09 -10.99
N VAL A 39 -19.41 -14.99 -9.76
CA VAL A 39 -20.14 -14.51 -8.61
C VAL A 39 -20.28 -12.99 -8.65
N SER A 40 -21.52 -12.49 -8.52
CA SER A 40 -21.77 -11.05 -8.40
C SER A 40 -21.22 -10.51 -7.07
N HIS A 41 -20.57 -9.35 -7.10
CA HIS A 41 -20.16 -8.61 -5.91
C HIS A 41 -21.35 -8.27 -4.98
N ARG A 42 -22.59 -8.26 -5.50
CA ARG A 42 -23.84 -8.02 -4.74
C ARG A 42 -24.46 -9.29 -4.17
N SER A 43 -23.91 -10.48 -4.49
CA SER A 43 -24.41 -11.74 -3.92
C SER A 43 -24.13 -11.80 -2.42
N HIS A 44 -25.00 -12.51 -1.68
CA HIS A 44 -24.81 -12.73 -0.24
C HIS A 44 -23.45 -13.41 0.03
N ALA A 45 -23.11 -14.44 -0.75
CA ALA A 45 -21.86 -15.18 -0.58
C ALA A 45 -20.62 -14.29 -0.69
N PHE A 46 -20.57 -13.38 -1.70
CA PHE A 46 -19.44 -12.50 -1.82
C PHE A 46 -19.42 -11.40 -0.75
N LYS A 47 -20.56 -10.85 -0.37
CA LYS A 47 -20.64 -9.86 0.72
C LYS A 47 -20.12 -10.41 2.05
N GLU A 48 -20.48 -11.66 2.39
CA GLU A 48 -19.96 -12.34 3.58
C GLU A 48 -18.43 -12.55 3.47
N TYR A 49 -17.96 -12.97 2.31
CA TYR A 49 -16.52 -13.12 2.06
C TYR A 49 -15.77 -11.79 2.19
N ALA A 50 -16.28 -10.71 1.58
CA ALA A 50 -15.70 -9.38 1.64
C ALA A 50 -15.59 -8.88 3.09
N LYS A 51 -16.66 -9.06 3.89
CA LYS A 51 -16.67 -8.72 5.31
C LYS A 51 -15.65 -9.55 6.11
N SER A 52 -15.54 -10.85 5.83
CA SER A 52 -14.55 -11.72 6.47
C SER A 52 -13.14 -11.28 6.11
N SER A 53 -12.86 -11.00 4.84
CA SER A 53 -11.53 -10.56 4.39
C SER A 53 -11.12 -9.20 4.98
N GLU A 54 -12.07 -8.26 5.11
CA GLU A 54 -11.82 -7.00 5.82
C GLU A 54 -11.47 -7.25 7.28
N SER A 55 -12.21 -8.14 7.97
CA SER A 55 -11.94 -8.51 9.36
C SER A 55 -10.57 -9.18 9.50
N SER A 56 -10.17 -10.06 8.56
CA SER A 56 -8.84 -10.66 8.53
C SER A 56 -7.74 -9.58 8.41
N LEU A 57 -7.91 -8.59 7.54
CA LEU A 57 -6.96 -7.50 7.39
C LEU A 57 -6.89 -6.60 8.64
N ARG A 58 -8.06 -6.28 9.25
CA ARG A 58 -8.12 -5.53 10.51
C ARG A 58 -7.32 -6.22 11.61
N ASN A 59 -7.55 -7.51 11.79
CA ASN A 59 -6.85 -8.31 12.79
C ASN A 59 -5.34 -8.39 12.50
N LEU A 60 -4.97 -8.64 11.23
CA LEU A 60 -3.59 -8.79 10.80
C LEU A 60 -2.75 -7.55 11.07
N LEU A 61 -3.32 -6.37 10.84
CA LEU A 61 -2.63 -5.08 10.98
C LEU A 61 -3.04 -4.31 12.24
N SER A 62 -3.87 -4.90 13.11
CA SER A 62 -4.38 -4.28 14.35
C SER A 62 -5.06 -2.92 14.09
N ILE A 63 -5.88 -2.84 13.02
CA ILE A 63 -6.58 -1.62 12.63
C ILE A 63 -7.80 -1.42 13.53
N SER A 64 -7.89 -0.27 14.21
CA SER A 64 -9.01 0.08 15.08
C SER A 64 -10.27 0.49 14.29
N ASP A 65 -11.42 0.58 14.99
CA ASP A 65 -12.68 1.04 14.40
C ASP A 65 -12.69 2.54 14.07
N GLU A 66 -11.63 3.28 14.44
CA GLU A 66 -11.43 4.66 14.01
C GLU A 66 -11.06 4.79 12.53
N TYR A 67 -10.80 3.65 11.86
CA TYR A 67 -10.43 3.59 10.45
C TYR A 67 -11.50 2.86 9.64
N SER A 68 -11.78 3.41 8.46
CA SER A 68 -12.44 2.69 7.36
C SER A 68 -11.40 2.02 6.47
N ILE A 69 -11.74 0.83 5.95
CA ILE A 69 -10.92 0.12 4.96
C ILE A 69 -11.69 0.11 3.65
N LEU A 70 -11.07 0.63 2.59
CA LEU A 70 -11.65 0.66 1.26
C LEU A 70 -10.90 -0.28 0.33
N PHE A 71 -11.65 -1.10 -0.41
CA PHE A 71 -11.14 -2.00 -1.44
C PHE A 71 -11.49 -1.45 -2.82
N LEU A 72 -10.59 -0.66 -3.39
CA LEU A 72 -10.84 0.10 -4.61
C LEU A 72 -10.23 -0.58 -5.82
N GLN A 73 -10.93 -0.50 -6.95
CA GLN A 73 -10.37 -0.96 -8.22
C GLN A 73 -9.25 -0.04 -8.70
N GLY A 74 -8.30 -0.61 -9.46
CA GLY A 74 -7.16 0.11 -10.01
C GLY A 74 -5.87 -0.14 -9.22
N GLY A 75 -4.84 0.64 -9.49
CA GLY A 75 -3.54 0.54 -8.83
C GLY A 75 -3.23 1.76 -7.97
N ALA A 76 -2.14 1.68 -7.18
CA ALA A 76 -1.67 2.79 -6.35
C ALA A 76 -1.50 4.12 -7.11
N THR A 77 -1.17 4.07 -8.40
CA THR A 77 -1.06 5.28 -9.24
C THR A 77 -2.37 6.05 -9.36
N HIS A 78 -3.54 5.40 -9.28
CA HIS A 78 -4.83 6.11 -9.21
C HIS A 78 -4.91 6.98 -7.96
N GLN A 79 -4.36 6.52 -6.85
CA GLN A 79 -4.40 7.25 -5.58
C GLN A 79 -3.56 8.53 -5.63
N PHE A 80 -2.52 8.60 -6.47
CA PHE A 80 -1.76 9.82 -6.69
C PHE A 80 -2.61 10.97 -7.26
N ALA A 81 -3.70 10.64 -7.97
CA ALA A 81 -4.68 11.61 -8.44
C ALA A 81 -5.86 11.77 -7.47
N LEU A 82 -6.40 10.67 -6.95
CA LEU A 82 -7.62 10.71 -6.13
C LEU A 82 -7.38 11.36 -4.76
N ILE A 83 -6.23 11.14 -4.13
CA ILE A 83 -5.90 11.74 -2.84
C ILE A 83 -5.95 13.27 -2.90
N PRO A 84 -5.21 13.94 -3.79
CA PRO A 84 -5.30 15.40 -3.87
C PRO A 84 -6.69 15.91 -4.31
N MET A 85 -7.44 15.15 -5.10
CA MET A 85 -8.84 15.52 -5.44
C MET A 85 -9.75 15.49 -4.21
N ASN A 86 -9.57 14.53 -3.29
CA ASN A 86 -10.38 14.37 -2.09
C ASN A 86 -10.01 15.34 -0.97
N PHE A 87 -8.71 15.69 -0.83
CA PHE A 87 -8.21 16.36 0.37
C PHE A 87 -7.51 17.69 0.12
N SER A 88 -7.49 18.20 -1.10
CA SER A 88 -7.03 19.55 -1.36
C SER A 88 -8.16 20.57 -1.08
N ASN A 89 -7.98 21.38 -0.05
CA ASN A 89 -8.94 22.40 0.42
C ASN A 89 -8.48 23.83 0.05
N ASN A 90 -7.82 24.01 -1.09
CA ASN A 90 -7.17 25.24 -1.54
C ASN A 90 -5.92 25.65 -0.74
N GLY A 91 -5.41 24.75 0.11
CA GLY A 91 -4.13 24.90 0.78
C GLY A 91 -2.95 24.40 -0.05
N VAL A 92 -1.87 24.13 0.63
CA VAL A 92 -0.66 23.58 0.05
C VAL A 92 -0.56 22.10 0.45
N LEU A 93 -0.09 21.27 -0.47
CA LEU A 93 0.16 19.86 -0.23
C LEU A 93 1.67 19.61 -0.06
N ASP A 94 2.09 19.12 1.08
CA ASP A 94 3.50 18.82 1.36
C ASP A 94 3.87 17.41 0.87
N TYR A 95 4.88 17.33 0.01
CA TYR A 95 5.38 16.08 -0.55
C TYR A 95 6.86 15.87 -0.26
N LEU A 96 7.20 14.75 0.37
CA LEU A 96 8.59 14.31 0.53
C LEU A 96 8.98 13.42 -0.66
N VAL A 97 9.93 13.88 -1.50
CA VAL A 97 10.38 13.18 -2.70
C VAL A 97 11.66 12.41 -2.39
N THR A 98 11.53 11.08 -2.22
CA THR A 98 12.63 10.17 -1.89
C THR A 98 12.93 9.14 -2.97
N GLY A 99 12.17 9.17 -4.08
CA GLY A 99 12.37 8.28 -5.22
C GLY A 99 11.38 8.51 -6.35
N ALA A 100 11.30 7.54 -7.25
CA ALA A 100 10.48 7.64 -8.46
C ALA A 100 8.98 7.71 -8.15
N TRP A 101 8.50 7.01 -7.11
CA TRP A 101 7.09 6.95 -6.80
C TRP A 101 6.59 8.21 -6.11
N SER A 102 7.29 8.71 -5.10
CA SER A 102 6.97 9.97 -4.46
C SER A 102 7.08 11.16 -5.42
N LYS A 103 8.09 11.15 -6.32
CA LYS A 103 8.20 12.15 -7.39
C LYS A 103 6.97 12.11 -8.30
N LYS A 104 6.60 10.93 -8.79
CA LYS A 104 5.41 10.77 -9.64
C LYS A 104 4.13 11.21 -8.92
N ALA A 105 3.99 10.89 -7.63
CA ALA A 105 2.85 11.31 -6.83
C ALA A 105 2.76 12.85 -6.76
N SER A 106 3.86 13.55 -6.49
CA SER A 106 3.89 15.01 -6.45
C SER A 106 3.56 15.65 -7.81
N GLU A 107 4.04 15.05 -8.91
CA GLU A 107 3.73 15.51 -10.28
C GLU A 107 2.24 15.37 -10.61
N TYR A 108 1.57 14.31 -10.13
CA TYR A 108 0.12 14.12 -10.29
C TYR A 108 -0.65 15.12 -9.45
N ALA A 109 -0.29 15.27 -8.17
CA ALA A 109 -0.92 16.23 -7.28
C ALA A 109 -0.83 17.67 -7.79
N ASN A 110 0.31 18.05 -8.38
CA ASN A 110 0.55 19.38 -8.95
C ASN A 110 -0.32 19.69 -10.19
N LYS A 111 -1.10 18.73 -10.70
CA LYS A 111 -2.10 18.97 -11.75
C LYS A 111 -3.42 19.48 -11.22
N VAL A 112 -3.70 19.27 -9.93
CA VAL A 112 -4.99 19.56 -9.30
C VAL A 112 -4.88 20.51 -8.11
N ALA A 113 -3.69 20.67 -7.52
CA ALA A 113 -3.47 21.47 -6.32
C ALA A 113 -2.07 22.11 -6.30
N ASN A 114 -1.85 23.03 -5.36
CA ASN A 114 -0.53 23.61 -5.11
C ASN A 114 0.32 22.63 -4.28
N VAL A 115 1.48 22.24 -4.80
CA VAL A 115 2.38 21.29 -4.15
C VAL A 115 3.66 21.99 -3.69
N ASN A 116 4.01 21.81 -2.42
CA ASN A 116 5.32 22.11 -1.87
C ASN A 116 6.17 20.83 -1.80
N ILE A 117 7.37 20.88 -2.35
CA ILE A 117 8.34 19.79 -2.18
C ILE A 117 9.15 20.06 -0.91
N VAL A 118 8.82 19.31 0.13
CA VAL A 118 9.43 19.42 1.46
C VAL A 118 10.93 19.15 1.41
N SER A 119 11.30 18.12 0.67
CA SER A 119 12.71 17.78 0.35
C SER A 119 12.74 16.88 -0.89
N ASP A 120 13.76 17.00 -1.70
CA ASP A 120 13.97 16.21 -2.92
C ASP A 120 15.35 15.53 -2.89
N SER A 121 15.33 14.20 -2.85
CA SER A 121 16.56 13.37 -2.87
C SER A 121 17.10 13.10 -4.28
N SER A 122 16.56 13.71 -5.33
CA SER A 122 17.02 13.48 -6.72
C SER A 122 18.49 13.89 -6.94
N SER A 123 18.97 14.93 -6.24
CA SER A 123 20.34 15.40 -6.34
C SER A 123 21.39 14.39 -5.86
N ASN A 124 20.99 13.43 -5.01
CA ASN A 124 21.84 12.34 -4.56
C ASN A 124 21.44 10.98 -5.17
N ASN A 125 20.71 10.99 -6.29
CA ASN A 125 20.19 9.79 -6.97
C ASN A 125 19.33 8.90 -6.07
N PHE A 126 18.59 9.51 -5.12
CA PHE A 126 17.72 8.81 -4.18
C PHE A 126 18.44 7.75 -3.32
N THR A 127 19.67 8.02 -2.93
CA THR A 127 20.48 7.12 -2.10
C THR A 127 20.44 7.46 -0.62
N ASN A 128 19.89 8.63 -0.28
CA ASN A 128 19.81 9.13 1.09
C ASN A 128 18.64 10.13 1.22
N VAL A 129 18.20 10.39 2.43
CA VAL A 129 17.18 11.39 2.77
C VAL A 129 17.82 12.51 3.56
N ALA A 130 17.46 13.74 3.25
CA ALA A 130 17.96 14.91 3.98
C ALA A 130 17.49 14.89 5.45
N ASP A 131 18.33 15.42 6.33
CA ASP A 131 17.96 15.61 7.74
C ASP A 131 16.61 16.34 7.86
N PRO A 132 15.62 15.82 8.60
CA PRO A 132 14.32 16.46 8.80
C PRO A 132 14.38 17.92 9.24
N LYS A 133 15.43 18.31 9.96
CA LYS A 133 15.67 19.73 10.35
C LYS A 133 15.89 20.68 9.17
N LYS A 134 16.16 20.15 7.99
CA LYS A 134 16.37 20.91 6.75
C LYS A 134 15.18 20.86 5.81
N TRP A 135 14.09 20.20 6.23
CA TRP A 135 12.90 20.10 5.42
C TRP A 135 12.16 21.44 5.37
N ASN A 136 11.68 21.80 4.19
CA ASN A 136 10.87 23.00 3.98
C ASN A 136 9.39 22.64 4.12
N ILE A 137 8.93 22.47 5.35
CA ILE A 137 7.53 22.14 5.67
C ILE A 137 6.71 23.45 5.61
N SER A 138 5.51 23.39 5.01
CA SER A 138 4.57 24.50 4.97
C SER A 138 3.97 24.78 6.36
N ASP A 139 3.55 26.01 6.63
CA ASP A 139 3.00 26.38 7.93
C ASP A 139 1.68 25.65 8.26
N ASP A 140 0.81 25.45 7.26
CA ASP A 140 -0.49 24.78 7.42
C ASP A 140 -0.87 24.02 6.14
N PRO A 141 -0.20 22.89 5.83
CA PRO A 141 -0.53 22.10 4.65
C PRO A 141 -1.80 21.29 4.87
N ASP A 142 -2.58 21.07 3.81
CA ASP A 142 -3.76 20.21 3.86
C ASP A 142 -3.40 18.77 4.26
N TYR A 143 -2.21 18.31 3.83
CA TYR A 143 -1.61 17.03 4.28
C TYR A 143 -0.10 16.94 3.96
N PHE A 144 0.56 16.00 4.62
CA PHE A 144 1.94 15.57 4.34
C PHE A 144 1.93 14.20 3.67
N PHE A 145 2.53 14.09 2.48
CA PHE A 145 2.60 12.84 1.70
C PHE A 145 4.02 12.30 1.60
N TYR A 146 4.17 10.98 1.74
CA TYR A 146 5.42 10.29 1.40
C TYR A 146 5.19 8.83 0.98
N CYS A 147 6.20 8.21 0.36
CA CYS A 147 6.27 6.79 0.13
C CYS A 147 7.12 6.14 1.22
N ALA A 148 6.58 5.14 1.93
CA ALA A 148 7.34 4.42 2.95
C ALA A 148 8.54 3.69 2.36
N ASN A 149 8.42 3.20 1.12
CA ASN A 149 9.49 2.51 0.41
C ASN A 149 9.46 2.82 -1.09
N GLU A 150 10.59 3.28 -1.60
CA GLU A 150 10.81 3.53 -3.01
C GLU A 150 11.34 2.26 -3.70
N THR A 151 10.42 1.47 -4.24
CA THR A 151 10.68 0.14 -4.81
C THR A 151 11.78 0.13 -5.88
N VAL A 152 11.89 1.19 -6.68
CA VAL A 152 12.87 1.30 -7.78
C VAL A 152 14.28 1.55 -7.24
N HIS A 153 14.39 2.35 -6.17
CA HIS A 153 15.67 2.80 -5.62
C HIS A 153 16.14 1.98 -4.42
N GLY A 154 15.26 1.16 -3.81
CA GLY A 154 15.60 0.39 -2.62
C GLY A 154 15.75 1.23 -1.37
N LEU A 155 15.13 2.42 -1.33
CA LEU A 155 15.16 3.33 -0.19
C LEU A 155 13.88 3.19 0.62
N GLU A 156 13.98 2.87 1.92
CA GLU A 156 12.88 2.71 2.84
C GLU A 156 12.97 3.65 4.04
N LEU A 157 11.85 4.27 4.39
CA LEU A 157 11.66 5.03 5.62
C LEU A 157 11.05 4.08 6.66
N HIS A 158 11.87 3.59 7.59
CA HIS A 158 11.45 2.55 8.54
C HIS A 158 10.52 3.06 9.64
N ASN A 159 10.60 4.35 9.96
CA ASN A 159 9.79 4.98 10.99
C ASN A 159 8.73 5.91 10.37
N PRO A 160 7.55 6.03 11.01
CA PRO A 160 6.57 7.03 10.62
C PRO A 160 7.17 8.45 10.68
N ILE A 161 6.77 9.29 9.74
CA ILE A 161 7.05 10.72 9.80
C ILE A 161 6.01 11.36 10.69
N GLU A 162 6.44 12.18 11.66
CA GLU A 162 5.55 12.95 12.49
C GLU A 162 5.27 14.30 11.81
N SER A 163 4.00 14.71 11.78
CA SER A 163 3.53 15.99 11.23
C SER A 163 2.33 16.46 12.05
N ASP A 164 2.16 17.78 12.15
CA ASP A 164 0.96 18.39 12.74
C ASP A 164 -0.24 18.29 11.77
N SER A 165 0.02 18.11 10.48
CA SER A 165 -1.00 17.92 9.45
C SER A 165 -1.26 16.43 9.19
N PRO A 166 -2.40 16.06 8.56
CA PRO A 166 -2.71 14.68 8.22
C PRO A 166 -1.58 13.99 7.44
N VAL A 167 -1.16 12.81 7.88
CA VAL A 167 -0.08 12.04 7.25
C VAL A 167 -0.66 11.00 6.31
N ILE A 168 -0.31 11.10 5.03
CA ILE A 168 -0.72 10.18 3.96
C ILE A 168 0.50 9.40 3.46
N CYS A 169 0.42 8.07 3.44
CA CYS A 169 1.56 7.23 3.12
C CYS A 169 1.23 6.17 2.06
N ASP A 170 2.03 6.12 0.99
CA ASP A 170 2.07 4.97 0.09
C ASP A 170 2.88 3.84 0.74
N MET A 171 2.17 2.78 1.11
CA MET A 171 2.77 1.56 1.67
C MET A 171 2.68 0.37 0.73
N SER A 172 2.55 0.57 -0.57
CA SER A 172 2.35 -0.52 -1.54
C SER A 172 3.37 -1.65 -1.42
N SER A 173 4.60 -1.36 -1.01
CA SER A 173 5.63 -2.39 -0.85
C SER A 173 5.95 -2.75 0.60
N THR A 174 5.49 -1.99 1.58
CA THR A 174 5.82 -2.22 3.00
C THR A 174 4.67 -2.78 3.83
N ILE A 175 3.42 -2.56 3.42
CA ILE A 175 2.26 -3.06 4.15
C ILE A 175 2.34 -4.59 4.28
N ALA A 176 2.00 -5.11 5.45
CA ALA A 176 2.05 -6.53 5.80
C ALA A 176 3.43 -7.22 5.67
N SER A 177 4.50 -6.49 5.36
CA SER A 177 5.87 -7.03 5.31
C SER A 177 6.55 -7.13 6.68
N ARG A 178 6.08 -6.34 7.63
CA ARG A 178 6.53 -6.24 9.03
C ARG A 178 5.45 -5.57 9.88
N PRO A 179 5.55 -5.58 11.22
CA PRO A 179 4.66 -4.78 12.07
C PRO A 179 4.77 -3.29 11.73
N ILE A 180 3.61 -2.64 11.58
CA ILE A 180 3.48 -1.20 11.35
C ILE A 180 2.36 -0.70 12.25
N ASP A 181 2.59 0.39 12.97
CA ASP A 181 1.56 1.05 13.75
C ASP A 181 0.72 1.97 12.85
N ILE A 182 -0.43 1.47 12.42
CA ILE A 182 -1.36 2.21 11.55
C ILE A 182 -1.86 3.50 12.21
N ASN A 183 -1.92 3.58 13.54
CA ASN A 183 -2.41 4.76 14.25
C ASN A 183 -1.53 6.01 14.06
N LYS A 184 -0.33 5.85 13.54
CA LYS A 184 0.58 6.95 13.19
C LYS A 184 0.26 7.64 11.87
N TYR A 185 -0.77 7.19 11.15
CA TYR A 185 -1.13 7.68 9.82
C TYR A 185 -2.60 8.08 9.78
N ASP A 186 -2.93 9.06 8.96
CA ASP A 186 -4.32 9.43 8.71
C ASP A 186 -4.89 8.71 7.49
N LEU A 187 -4.03 8.42 6.52
CA LEU A 187 -4.34 7.55 5.38
C LEU A 187 -3.12 6.73 4.97
N VAL A 188 -3.31 5.42 4.86
CA VAL A 188 -2.35 4.51 4.23
C VAL A 188 -3.03 3.88 3.02
N PHE A 189 -2.31 3.75 1.91
CA PHE A 189 -2.80 2.98 0.78
C PHE A 189 -1.74 2.04 0.21
N ALA A 190 -2.20 1.01 -0.45
CA ALA A 190 -1.33 0.00 -1.05
C ALA A 190 -1.96 -0.65 -2.27
N GLY A 191 -1.23 -0.69 -3.38
CA GLY A 191 -1.56 -1.56 -4.49
C GLY A 191 -1.33 -3.02 -4.11
N ALA A 192 -2.34 -3.87 -4.30
CA ALA A 192 -2.33 -5.24 -3.79
C ALA A 192 -1.27 -6.15 -4.42
N GLN A 193 -0.82 -5.87 -5.65
CA GLN A 193 0.05 -6.74 -6.45
C GLN A 193 1.43 -7.03 -5.85
N LYS A 194 1.82 -6.41 -4.75
CA LYS A 194 3.08 -6.65 -4.06
C LYS A 194 2.89 -7.64 -2.92
N ASN A 195 2.37 -7.19 -1.78
CA ASN A 195 2.26 -8.02 -0.57
C ASN A 195 0.85 -8.50 -0.24
N LEU A 196 -0.18 -7.93 -0.87
CA LEU A 196 -1.56 -8.14 -0.46
C LEU A 196 -2.41 -8.94 -1.47
N GLY A 197 -1.87 -9.32 -2.62
CA GLY A 197 -2.65 -10.05 -3.62
C GLY A 197 -2.15 -9.87 -5.05
N ILE A 198 -3.07 -9.57 -5.98
CA ILE A 198 -2.80 -9.40 -7.41
C ILE A 198 -3.11 -7.98 -7.88
N ALA A 199 -2.70 -7.65 -9.12
CA ALA A 199 -3.02 -6.37 -9.73
C ALA A 199 -4.54 -6.17 -9.91
N GLY A 200 -4.97 -4.90 -9.90
CA GLY A 200 -6.36 -4.50 -10.10
C GLY A 200 -7.11 -4.10 -8.84
N LEU A 201 -6.50 -4.24 -7.68
CA LEU A 201 -7.03 -3.79 -6.39
C LEU A 201 -6.04 -2.86 -5.69
N THR A 202 -6.57 -1.81 -5.07
CA THR A 202 -5.86 -0.97 -4.12
C THR A 202 -6.64 -0.94 -2.81
N ILE A 203 -5.93 -1.08 -1.69
CA ILE A 203 -6.51 -1.02 -0.34
C ILE A 203 -6.14 0.34 0.25
N LEU A 204 -7.14 1.06 0.76
CA LEU A 204 -6.96 2.24 1.58
C LEU A 204 -7.38 1.94 3.01
N ILE A 205 -6.60 2.44 3.97
CA ILE A 205 -6.92 2.45 5.41
C ILE A 205 -6.92 3.93 5.80
N ILE A 206 -8.07 4.48 6.11
CA ILE A 206 -8.26 5.91 6.31
C ILE A 206 -8.98 6.20 7.63
N LYS A 207 -8.48 7.16 8.41
CA LYS A 207 -9.18 7.64 9.61
C LYS A 207 -10.56 8.18 9.24
N ASN A 208 -11.58 7.80 10.01
CA ASN A 208 -12.95 8.24 9.80
C ASN A 208 -13.08 9.77 9.87
N LYS A 209 -12.25 10.43 10.68
CA LYS A 209 -12.18 11.91 10.72
C LYS A 209 -11.74 12.46 9.37
N LEU A 210 -10.64 11.99 8.79
CA LEU A 210 -10.16 12.46 7.48
C LEU A 210 -11.16 12.10 6.36
N LEU A 211 -11.80 10.93 6.45
CA LEU A 211 -12.82 10.51 5.50
C LEU A 211 -14.03 11.48 5.48
N SER A 212 -14.40 12.07 6.63
CA SER A 212 -15.47 13.07 6.70
C SER A 212 -15.13 14.37 5.98
N ASP A 213 -13.84 14.66 5.79
CA ASP A 213 -13.32 15.89 5.17
C ASP A 213 -13.13 15.75 3.64
N CYS A 214 -13.55 14.62 3.04
CA CYS A 214 -13.52 14.43 1.60
C CYS A 214 -14.32 15.51 0.86
N ASN A 215 -13.79 15.93 -0.29
CA ASN A 215 -14.46 16.87 -1.19
C ASN A 215 -15.76 16.27 -1.74
N LYS A 216 -16.90 16.81 -1.31
CA LYS A 216 -18.25 16.35 -1.68
C LYS A 216 -18.72 16.81 -3.06
N GLU A 217 -17.94 17.63 -3.75
CA GLU A 217 -18.25 18.07 -5.12
C GLU A 217 -17.74 17.08 -6.19
N LEU A 218 -16.99 16.06 -5.77
CA LEU A 218 -16.50 15.03 -6.67
C LEU A 218 -17.64 14.15 -7.18
N LEU A 219 -17.46 13.61 -8.38
CA LEU A 219 -18.31 12.51 -8.84
C LEU A 219 -18.16 11.32 -7.87
N PRO A 220 -19.24 10.59 -7.53
CA PRO A 220 -19.20 9.52 -6.53
C PRO A 220 -18.09 8.49 -6.72
N MET A 221 -17.72 8.22 -7.98
CA MET A 221 -16.63 7.26 -8.29
C MET A 221 -15.25 7.73 -7.85
N PHE A 222 -15.07 9.01 -7.55
CA PHE A 222 -13.82 9.62 -7.11
C PHE A 222 -13.86 10.06 -5.64
N ASP A 223 -15.03 10.00 -5.00
CA ASP A 223 -15.24 10.34 -3.58
C ASP A 223 -15.05 9.10 -2.70
N TYR A 224 -14.04 9.13 -1.83
CA TYR A 224 -13.79 8.02 -0.90
C TYR A 224 -14.92 7.80 0.09
N SER A 225 -15.65 8.86 0.47
CA SER A 225 -16.79 8.73 1.38
C SER A 225 -17.96 7.98 0.73
N ALA A 226 -18.22 8.19 -0.56
CA ALA A 226 -19.23 7.44 -1.30
C ALA A 226 -18.87 5.94 -1.40
N HIS A 227 -17.58 5.64 -1.59
CA HIS A 227 -17.11 4.25 -1.55
C HIS A 227 -17.23 3.62 -0.16
N ALA A 228 -17.00 4.38 0.91
CA ALA A 228 -17.14 3.91 2.28
C ALA A 228 -18.61 3.60 2.64
N GLU A 229 -19.54 4.47 2.27
CA GLU A 229 -20.99 4.29 2.49
C GLU A 229 -21.51 3.00 1.84
N GLU A 230 -20.94 2.60 0.70
CA GLU A 230 -21.32 1.40 -0.04
C GLU A 230 -20.39 0.20 0.25
N ALA A 231 -19.63 0.24 1.35
CA ALA A 231 -18.67 -0.82 1.73
C ALA A 231 -17.78 -1.26 0.55
N SER A 232 -17.25 -0.29 -0.20
CA SER A 232 -16.45 -0.47 -1.42
C SER A 232 -17.18 -1.13 -2.61
N MET A 233 -18.52 -1.19 -2.56
CA MET A 233 -19.35 -1.80 -3.59
C MET A 233 -20.24 -0.77 -4.32
N LEU A 234 -19.78 0.49 -4.39
CA LEU A 234 -20.46 1.56 -5.12
C LEU A 234 -20.71 1.18 -6.59
N ASN A 235 -19.72 0.57 -7.22
CA ASN A 235 -19.80 -0.02 -8.55
C ASN A 235 -19.45 -1.51 -8.51
N THR A 236 -19.29 -2.15 -9.66
CA THR A 236 -18.84 -3.55 -9.72
C THR A 236 -17.39 -3.65 -9.24
N SER A 237 -17.21 -4.20 -8.05
CA SER A 237 -15.90 -4.37 -7.42
C SER A 237 -15.05 -5.41 -8.15
N PRO A 238 -13.72 -5.37 -8.04
CA PRO A 238 -12.81 -6.35 -8.63
C PRO A 238 -12.84 -7.66 -7.79
N VAL A 239 -13.95 -8.40 -7.88
CA VAL A 239 -14.29 -9.59 -7.07
C VAL A 239 -13.13 -10.56 -6.95
N PHE A 240 -12.52 -10.94 -8.08
CA PHE A 240 -11.43 -11.90 -8.09
C PHE A 240 -10.18 -11.38 -7.39
N ALA A 241 -9.80 -10.12 -7.63
CA ALA A 241 -8.63 -9.54 -6.96
C ALA A 241 -8.86 -9.39 -5.45
N TRP A 242 -10.07 -9.03 -5.03
CA TRP A 242 -10.45 -8.98 -3.61
C TRP A 242 -10.42 -10.39 -2.98
N TYR A 243 -10.94 -11.39 -3.68
CA TYR A 243 -10.88 -12.79 -3.24
C TYR A 243 -9.44 -13.25 -2.99
N VAL A 244 -8.55 -13.02 -3.95
CA VAL A 244 -7.14 -13.39 -3.80
C VAL A 244 -6.49 -12.65 -2.63
N SER A 245 -6.82 -11.37 -2.42
CA SER A 245 -6.29 -10.60 -1.29
C SER A 245 -6.73 -11.18 0.06
N GLY A 246 -7.99 -11.58 0.21
CA GLY A 246 -8.46 -12.24 1.42
C GLY A 246 -7.70 -13.55 1.71
N LEU A 247 -7.44 -14.36 0.67
CA LEU A 247 -6.62 -15.56 0.81
C LEU A 247 -5.18 -15.27 1.26
N ILE A 248 -4.61 -14.16 0.80
CA ILE A 248 -3.26 -13.72 1.22
C ILE A 248 -3.28 -13.25 2.68
N PHE A 249 -4.29 -12.51 3.13
CA PHE A 249 -4.40 -12.09 4.53
C PHE A 249 -4.42 -13.29 5.48
N ASP A 250 -5.25 -14.28 5.14
CA ASP A 250 -5.35 -15.53 5.91
C ASP A 250 -4.03 -16.29 5.88
N TRP A 251 -3.37 -16.38 4.72
CA TRP A 251 -2.07 -17.03 4.60
C TRP A 251 -1.00 -16.33 5.47
N ILE A 252 -0.92 -15.00 5.47
CA ILE A 252 0.03 -14.27 6.34
C ILE A 252 -0.26 -14.56 7.81
N ALA A 253 -1.52 -14.60 8.21
CA ALA A 253 -1.92 -14.95 9.58
C ALA A 253 -1.50 -16.39 9.94
N GLU A 254 -1.72 -17.37 9.04
CA GLU A 254 -1.29 -18.76 9.17
C GLU A 254 0.25 -18.90 9.30
N GLN A 255 1.02 -18.01 8.67
CA GLN A 255 2.50 -17.98 8.79
C GLN A 255 3.01 -17.33 10.09
N GLY A 256 2.13 -16.91 11.00
CA GLY A 256 2.50 -16.27 12.26
C GLY A 256 2.41 -14.74 12.21
N GLY A 257 1.70 -14.20 11.21
CA GLY A 257 1.37 -12.79 11.07
C GLY A 257 2.54 -11.90 10.64
N VAL A 258 2.32 -10.60 10.67
CA VAL A 258 3.31 -9.60 10.21
C VAL A 258 4.61 -9.61 11.00
N GLY A 259 4.59 -10.09 12.25
CA GLY A 259 5.80 -10.24 13.06
C GLY A 259 6.76 -11.30 12.50
N MET A 260 6.21 -12.44 12.03
CA MET A 260 7.01 -13.48 11.40
C MET A 260 7.44 -13.06 9.99
N MET A 261 6.57 -12.41 9.22
CA MET A 261 6.93 -11.84 7.92
C MET A 261 8.13 -10.90 8.04
N GLY A 262 8.14 -10.03 9.05
CA GLY A 262 9.25 -9.11 9.30
C GLY A 262 10.58 -9.84 9.57
N LYS A 263 10.56 -10.92 10.36
CA LYS A 263 11.75 -11.74 10.61
C LYS A 263 12.29 -12.38 9.33
N VAL A 264 11.41 -13.02 8.56
CA VAL A 264 11.79 -13.67 7.29
C VAL A 264 12.33 -12.66 6.28
N ASN A 265 11.71 -11.49 6.18
CA ASN A 265 12.18 -10.43 5.28
C ASN A 265 13.54 -9.87 5.72
N MET A 266 13.77 -9.71 7.03
CA MET A 266 15.06 -9.29 7.56
C MET A 266 16.16 -10.33 7.28
N GLU A 267 15.87 -11.60 7.45
CA GLU A 267 16.83 -12.69 7.14
C GLU A 267 17.20 -12.68 5.65
N LYS A 268 16.21 -12.60 4.75
CA LYS A 268 16.45 -12.54 3.31
C LYS A 268 17.26 -11.29 2.91
N SER A 269 16.88 -10.13 3.42
CA SER A 269 17.57 -8.88 3.10
C SER A 269 19.00 -8.88 3.61
N SER A 270 19.23 -9.35 4.84
CA SER A 270 20.56 -9.48 5.42
C SER A 270 21.46 -10.38 4.61
N LEU A 271 20.93 -11.52 4.12
CA LEU A 271 21.69 -12.44 3.27
C LEU A 271 22.22 -11.73 2.01
N LEU A 272 21.36 -10.96 1.32
CA LEU A 272 21.77 -10.24 0.12
C LEU A 272 22.72 -9.09 0.41
N TYR A 273 22.40 -8.25 1.41
CA TYR A 273 23.22 -7.08 1.73
C TYR A 273 24.60 -7.48 2.25
N ASN A 274 24.70 -8.54 3.07
CA ASN A 274 26.00 -9.07 3.51
C ASN A 274 26.83 -9.56 2.31
N TYR A 275 26.20 -10.27 1.37
CA TYR A 275 26.89 -10.71 0.15
C TYR A 275 27.40 -9.54 -0.68
N ILE A 276 26.60 -8.46 -0.82
CA ILE A 276 27.00 -7.25 -1.53
C ILE A 276 28.15 -6.53 -0.81
N ASP A 277 28.04 -6.37 0.52
CA ASP A 277 29.05 -5.69 1.35
C ASP A 277 30.40 -6.42 1.35
N GLU A 278 30.41 -7.76 1.23
CA GLU A 278 31.61 -8.59 1.12
C GLU A 278 32.18 -8.66 -0.32
N SER A 279 31.41 -8.23 -1.32
CA SER A 279 31.80 -8.31 -2.73
C SER A 279 32.76 -7.20 -3.13
N SER A 280 33.77 -7.52 -3.91
CA SER A 280 34.60 -6.52 -4.59
C SER A 280 34.00 -6.05 -5.93
N PHE A 281 32.92 -6.70 -6.39
CA PHE A 281 32.29 -6.42 -7.67
C PHE A 281 30.98 -5.63 -7.52
N TYR A 282 30.17 -5.94 -6.50
CA TYR A 282 28.89 -5.27 -6.25
C TYR A 282 29.05 -4.16 -5.21
N SER A 283 28.25 -3.11 -5.36
CA SER A 283 28.13 -2.06 -4.36
C SER A 283 26.67 -1.63 -4.21
N ASN A 284 26.29 -1.29 -3.00
CA ASN A 284 24.96 -0.72 -2.73
C ASN A 284 25.12 0.80 -2.51
N PRO A 285 24.48 1.64 -3.34
CA PRO A 285 24.58 3.09 -3.20
C PRO A 285 23.70 3.67 -2.08
N VAL A 286 22.68 2.93 -1.64
CA VAL A 286 21.72 3.42 -0.62
C VAL A 286 22.38 3.41 0.76
N SER A 287 22.20 4.50 1.49
CA SER A 287 22.71 4.64 2.85
C SER A 287 22.07 3.60 3.79
N LYS A 288 22.91 2.96 4.63
CA LYS A 288 22.51 1.84 5.50
C LYS A 288 21.20 2.06 6.32
N PRO A 289 20.93 3.26 6.90
CA PRO A 289 19.69 3.51 7.63
C PRO A 289 18.40 3.44 6.79
N TYR A 290 18.53 3.47 5.46
CA TYR A 290 17.42 3.51 4.52
C TYR A 290 17.34 2.28 3.60
N LEU A 291 18.10 1.22 3.91
CA LEU A 291 18.04 0.00 3.10
C LEU A 291 16.67 -0.64 3.19
N SER A 292 16.07 -0.90 2.03
CA SER A 292 14.78 -1.58 1.96
C SER A 292 14.89 -3.04 2.38
N LEU A 293 13.96 -3.51 3.21
CA LEU A 293 13.86 -4.92 3.64
C LEU A 293 13.03 -5.78 2.69
N ILE A 294 12.51 -5.21 1.59
CA ILE A 294 11.39 -5.80 0.84
C ILE A 294 11.81 -6.35 -0.52
N HIS A 295 12.91 -5.86 -1.07
CA HIS A 295 13.33 -6.14 -2.45
C HIS A 295 14.11 -7.43 -2.64
N ILE A 296 13.80 -8.45 -1.85
CA ILE A 296 14.54 -9.70 -1.91
C ILE A 296 13.61 -10.90 -2.00
#